data_4b761864e9e7e6f9953f38f6eeccc6d4
#
_entry.id   4b761864e9e7e6f9953f38f6eeccc6d4
#
_cell.length_a   1.000
_cell.length_b   1.000
_cell.length_c   1.000
_cell.angle_alpha   90.00
_cell.angle_beta   90.00
_cell.angle_gamma   90.00
#
_symmetry.space_group_name_H-M   'P 1'
#
loop_
_entity.id
_entity.type
_entity.pdbx_description
1 polymer ?
#
loop_
_entity_poly.entity_id
_entity_poly.type
_entity_poly.pdbx_seq_one_letter_code
_entity_poly.pdbx_strand_id
1 'polypeptide(L)'
;MKSGRLGLYVALLVGALVVMALLRNCGGGEIPLQPGADNVSKSGGDTLDVAIEYSPISYYTYADTLGGMNYDLLRMVSKRMGQPMKFHSVVTLSKALEELDRGTYDLLAGQFPSTTEAQEKYLFTDDVFLDKQVLVQRKDAKGGTEVKSQLDLAGKTVWIVKDSPMRERVEALSREIGDTIHIQTENSYGPEQLFLKVVTGEIDFAVINSHIAHQLAKKYADKVDVSRDISFSQLQSWVLKKGNTDLCKKINEQIKAIKADSLAYSTLLHRYF
;
A
#
# COMPACT_ATOMS: atom_id res chain seq x y z
N MET A 1 -40.94 -25.79 47.67
CA MET A 1 -39.97 -24.69 47.62
C MET A 1 -39.11 -24.65 46.32
N LYS A 2 -39.63 -24.96 45.13
CA LYS A 2 -38.85 -24.90 43.85
C LYS A 2 -39.37 -23.85 42.84
N SER A 3 -40.56 -23.26 43.03
CA SER A 3 -41.15 -22.35 42.05
C SER A 3 -40.61 -20.90 42.10
N GLY A 4 -40.16 -20.42 43.28
CA GLY A 4 -39.66 -19.06 43.41
C GLY A 4 -38.31 -18.78 42.70
N ARG A 5 -37.45 -19.83 42.56
CA ARG A 5 -36.15 -19.68 41.85
C ARG A 5 -36.30 -19.61 40.34
N LEU A 6 -37.32 -20.32 39.78
CA LEU A 6 -37.59 -20.29 38.34
C LEU A 6 -38.10 -18.89 37.94
N GLY A 7 -38.98 -18.26 38.74
CA GLY A 7 -39.43 -16.88 38.51
C GLY A 7 -38.29 -15.87 38.54
N LEU A 8 -37.32 -16.03 39.45
CA LEU A 8 -36.16 -15.16 39.52
C LEU A 8 -35.26 -15.27 38.27
N TYR A 9 -35.04 -16.49 37.77
CA TYR A 9 -34.22 -16.66 36.55
C TYR A 9 -34.92 -16.10 35.31
N VAL A 10 -36.23 -16.27 35.19
CA VAL A 10 -37.02 -15.69 34.08
C VAL A 10 -36.97 -14.15 34.15
N ALA A 11 -37.12 -13.55 35.32
CA ALA A 11 -37.01 -12.10 35.49
C ALA A 11 -35.61 -11.56 35.15
N LEU A 12 -34.53 -12.25 35.52
CA LEU A 12 -33.16 -11.91 35.14
C LEU A 12 -32.92 -12.04 33.64
N LEU A 13 -33.47 -13.06 32.99
CA LEU A 13 -33.35 -13.27 31.53
C LEU A 13 -34.10 -12.18 30.76
N VAL A 14 -35.30 -11.81 31.17
CA VAL A 14 -36.06 -10.72 30.59
C VAL A 14 -35.35 -9.37 30.84
N GLY A 15 -34.80 -9.15 32.02
CA GLY A 15 -33.97 -7.97 32.32
C GLY A 15 -32.74 -7.86 31.41
N ALA A 16 -32.04 -8.96 31.21
CA ALA A 16 -30.88 -9.00 30.30
C ALA A 16 -31.26 -8.71 28.85
N LEU A 17 -32.38 -9.27 28.35
CA LEU A 17 -32.91 -8.99 27.01
C LEU A 17 -33.31 -7.52 26.82
N VAL A 18 -33.94 -6.90 27.83
CA VAL A 18 -34.29 -5.49 27.80
C VAL A 18 -33.04 -4.61 27.79
N VAL A 19 -32.02 -4.92 28.60
CA VAL A 19 -30.73 -4.21 28.57
C VAL A 19 -30.03 -4.37 27.23
N MET A 20 -30.01 -5.57 26.64
CA MET A 20 -29.48 -5.77 25.29
C MET A 20 -30.25 -4.99 24.23
N ALA A 21 -31.59 -4.91 24.31
CA ALA A 21 -32.39 -4.14 23.38
C ALA A 21 -32.14 -2.63 23.53
N LEU A 22 -31.97 -2.13 24.75
CA LEU A 22 -31.64 -0.73 25.03
C LEU A 22 -30.21 -0.39 24.56
N LEU A 23 -29.22 -1.26 24.79
CA LEU A 23 -27.86 -1.08 24.28
C LEU A 23 -27.80 -1.12 22.75
N ARG A 24 -28.64 -1.93 22.11
CA ARG A 24 -28.75 -1.98 20.66
C ARG A 24 -29.37 -0.71 20.07
N ASN A 25 -30.20 -0.01 20.82
CA ASN A 25 -30.84 1.22 20.36
C ASN A 25 -30.06 2.51 20.73
N CYS A 26 -29.07 2.42 21.64
CA CYS A 26 -28.20 3.55 22.02
C CYS A 26 -26.80 3.50 21.47
N GLY A 27 -26.42 2.46 20.68
CA GLY A 27 -25.07 2.24 20.17
C GLY A 27 -24.99 2.04 18.66
N GLY A 28 -25.94 2.56 17.89
CA GLY A 28 -25.95 2.47 16.43
C GLY A 28 -25.10 3.53 15.75
N GLY A 29 -23.83 3.63 16.11
CA GLY A 29 -22.80 4.18 15.25
C GLY A 29 -22.11 3.03 14.53
N GLU A 30 -22.79 2.38 13.58
CA GLU A 30 -22.10 1.52 12.61
C GLU A 30 -21.12 2.39 11.85
N ILE A 31 -19.83 2.11 12.06
CA ILE A 31 -18.80 2.52 11.11
C ILE A 31 -19.07 1.69 9.87
N PRO A 32 -19.57 2.26 8.76
CA PRO A 32 -19.77 1.49 7.55
C PRO A 32 -18.40 1.16 6.97
N LEU A 33 -17.96 -0.06 7.12
CA LEU A 33 -17.08 -0.70 6.16
C LEU A 33 -17.92 -0.92 4.89
N GLN A 34 -18.15 0.14 4.14
CA GLN A 34 -18.72 0.03 2.80
C GLN A 34 -17.59 -0.08 1.78
N PRO A 35 -17.52 -1.20 1.04
CA PRO A 35 -17.08 -1.14 -0.33
C PRO A 35 -18.30 -0.68 -1.15
N GLY A 36 -18.60 0.59 -1.09
CA GLY A 36 -19.70 1.21 -1.81
C GLY A 36 -19.15 1.95 -3.01
N ALA A 37 -19.41 1.41 -4.19
CA ALA A 37 -19.48 2.18 -5.41
C ALA A 37 -20.67 3.14 -5.29
N ASP A 38 -20.47 4.30 -4.70
CA ASP A 38 -21.37 5.43 -4.87
C ASP A 38 -20.78 6.31 -5.94
N ASN A 39 -21.60 6.59 -6.96
CA ASN A 39 -21.37 7.64 -7.94
C ASN A 39 -21.19 8.98 -7.21
N VAL A 40 -19.96 9.25 -6.75
CA VAL A 40 -19.59 10.55 -6.23
C VAL A 40 -19.39 11.44 -7.45
N SER A 41 -20.47 12.10 -7.85
CA SER A 41 -20.35 13.31 -8.66
C SER A 41 -19.34 14.21 -7.96
N LYS A 42 -18.27 14.61 -8.69
CA LYS A 42 -17.29 15.59 -8.20
C LYS A 42 -18.05 16.75 -7.56
N SER A 43 -17.97 16.85 -6.26
CA SER A 43 -18.31 18.06 -5.54
C SER A 43 -17.39 19.13 -6.09
N GLY A 44 -17.93 20.02 -6.92
CA GLY A 44 -17.18 21.11 -7.54
C GLY A 44 -16.57 21.97 -6.43
N GLY A 45 -15.24 21.94 -6.33
CA GLY A 45 -14.50 22.71 -5.34
C GLY A 45 -13.03 22.31 -5.32
N ASP A 46 -12.21 23.16 -4.81
CA ASP A 46 -10.76 23.17 -4.78
C ASP A 46 -10.04 21.94 -4.12
N THR A 47 -10.74 20.88 -3.71
CA THR A 47 -10.17 19.73 -3.00
C THR A 47 -9.81 18.61 -3.97
N LEU A 48 -8.57 18.10 -3.90
CA LEU A 48 -8.11 16.96 -4.68
C LEU A 48 -8.42 15.65 -3.94
N ASP A 49 -9.00 14.68 -4.65
CA ASP A 49 -9.19 13.32 -4.18
C ASP A 49 -7.94 12.50 -4.49
N VAL A 50 -7.22 12.09 -3.45
CA VAL A 50 -5.94 11.39 -3.55
C VAL A 50 -6.07 9.97 -3.05
N ALA A 51 -5.97 8.99 -3.96
CA ALA A 51 -5.76 7.61 -3.56
C ALA A 51 -4.34 7.44 -3.02
N ILE A 52 -4.17 6.82 -1.87
CA ILE A 52 -2.87 6.61 -1.26
C ILE A 52 -2.71 5.16 -0.80
N GLU A 53 -1.62 4.52 -1.23
CA GLU A 53 -1.32 3.14 -0.91
C GLU A 53 -1.21 2.93 0.60
N TYR A 54 -2.01 2.02 1.15
CA TYR A 54 -1.87 1.61 2.55
C TYR A 54 -0.66 0.68 2.68
N SER A 55 0.37 1.17 3.32
CA SER A 55 1.59 0.39 3.61
C SER A 55 2.38 1.06 4.75
N PRO A 56 3.31 0.33 5.41
CA PRO A 56 4.11 0.87 6.51
C PRO A 56 5.04 2.02 6.11
N ILE A 57 5.16 2.30 4.82
CA ILE A 57 5.99 3.41 4.29
C ILE A 57 5.13 4.52 3.68
N SER A 58 4.04 4.18 2.96
CA SER A 58 3.30 5.16 2.16
C SER A 58 2.26 5.91 2.98
N TYR A 59 1.36 5.17 3.63
CA TYR A 59 0.29 5.70 4.48
C TYR A 59 -0.14 4.64 5.49
N TYR A 60 -0.16 4.99 6.75
CA TYR A 60 -0.60 4.12 7.83
C TYR A 60 -1.21 4.91 8.99
N THR A 61 -1.96 4.21 9.84
CA THR A 61 -2.47 4.75 11.11
C THR A 61 -1.78 4.00 12.26
N TYR A 62 -1.20 4.76 13.20
CA TYR A 62 -0.65 4.22 14.42
C TYR A 62 -1.28 4.96 15.61
N ALA A 63 -2.02 4.25 16.45
CA ALA A 63 -2.97 4.85 17.39
C ALA A 63 -3.86 5.86 16.63
N ASP A 64 -3.99 7.09 17.08
CA ASP A 64 -4.78 8.11 16.41
C ASP A 64 -3.94 9.03 15.47
N THR A 65 -2.71 8.61 15.14
CA THR A 65 -1.81 9.41 14.32
C THR A 65 -1.66 8.81 12.92
N LEU A 66 -1.88 9.65 11.90
CA LEU A 66 -1.61 9.33 10.51
C LEU A 66 -0.14 9.60 10.20
N GLY A 67 0.48 8.69 9.45
CA GLY A 67 1.87 8.81 9.03
C GLY A 67 2.12 8.13 7.69
N GLY A 68 3.34 8.29 7.19
CA GLY A 68 3.83 7.70 5.95
C GLY A 68 4.56 8.71 5.08
N MET A 69 5.54 8.24 4.33
CA MET A 69 6.38 9.08 3.47
C MET A 69 5.54 9.84 2.43
N ASN A 70 4.67 9.12 1.70
CA ASN A 70 3.81 9.75 0.70
C ASN A 70 2.80 10.69 1.34
N TYR A 71 2.24 10.31 2.49
CA TYR A 71 1.29 11.15 3.22
C TYR A 71 1.91 12.47 3.67
N ASP A 72 3.06 12.43 4.34
CA ASP A 72 3.73 13.64 4.82
C ASP A 72 4.17 14.54 3.65
N LEU A 73 4.72 13.95 2.58
CA LEU A 73 5.13 14.70 1.40
C LEU A 73 3.93 15.36 0.69
N LEU A 74 2.80 14.64 0.53
CA LEU A 74 1.56 15.20 -0.03
C LEU A 74 0.98 16.31 0.82
N ARG A 75 1.06 16.21 2.15
CA ARG A 75 0.66 17.32 3.04
C ARG A 75 1.52 18.57 2.83
N MET A 76 2.83 18.38 2.61
CA MET A 76 3.72 19.51 2.28
C MET A 76 3.33 20.12 0.92
N VAL A 77 3.07 19.29 -0.10
CA VAL A 77 2.60 19.72 -1.43
C VAL A 77 1.27 20.47 -1.32
N SER A 78 0.28 19.90 -0.64
CA SER A 78 -1.05 20.50 -0.42
C SER A 78 -0.95 21.88 0.24
N LYS A 79 -0.14 21.99 1.30
CA LYS A 79 0.08 23.25 2.01
C LYS A 79 0.72 24.33 1.11
N ARG A 80 1.68 23.94 0.28
CA ARG A 80 2.38 24.89 -0.63
C ARG A 80 1.52 25.30 -1.81
N MET A 81 0.67 24.38 -2.32
CA MET A 81 -0.30 24.68 -3.39
C MET A 81 -1.46 25.55 -2.90
N GLY A 82 -1.72 25.59 -1.58
CA GLY A 82 -2.95 26.16 -1.03
C GLY A 82 -4.20 25.36 -1.44
N GLN A 83 -4.05 24.12 -1.88
CA GLN A 83 -5.13 23.26 -2.37
C GLN A 83 -5.32 22.06 -1.44
N PRO A 84 -6.47 21.93 -0.77
CA PRO A 84 -6.75 20.81 0.13
C PRO A 84 -6.72 19.48 -0.59
N MET A 85 -6.28 18.43 0.12
CA MET A 85 -6.28 17.05 -0.36
C MET A 85 -7.09 16.17 0.58
N LYS A 86 -7.97 15.35 0.02
CA LYS A 86 -8.69 14.29 0.73
C LYS A 86 -8.05 12.97 0.40
N PHE A 87 -7.59 12.27 1.44
CA PHE A 87 -6.88 11.00 1.29
C PHE A 87 -7.82 9.82 1.38
N HIS A 88 -7.73 8.92 0.39
CA HIS A 88 -8.46 7.66 0.32
C HIS A 88 -7.44 6.53 0.39
N SER A 89 -7.44 5.82 1.50
CA SER A 89 -6.56 4.67 1.69
C SER A 89 -6.94 3.53 0.75
N VAL A 90 -5.98 3.05 -0.04
CA VAL A 90 -6.19 1.96 -0.99
C VAL A 90 -5.25 0.80 -0.71
N VAL A 91 -5.78 -0.41 -0.78
CA VAL A 91 -5.02 -1.66 -0.60
C VAL A 91 -4.88 -2.40 -1.93
N THR A 92 -5.92 -2.36 -2.76
CA THR A 92 -5.97 -3.05 -4.05
C THR A 92 -5.55 -2.11 -5.16
N LEU A 93 -4.35 -2.32 -5.70
CA LEU A 93 -3.77 -1.46 -6.74
C LEU A 93 -4.64 -1.42 -8.01
N SER A 94 -5.12 -2.57 -8.49
CA SER A 94 -5.97 -2.64 -9.69
C SER A 94 -7.20 -1.75 -9.58
N LYS A 95 -7.90 -1.79 -8.44
CA LYS A 95 -9.07 -0.94 -8.19
C LYS A 95 -8.71 0.53 -8.13
N ALA A 96 -7.59 0.86 -7.50
CA ALA A 96 -7.13 2.26 -7.43
C ALA A 96 -6.83 2.83 -8.82
N LEU A 97 -6.23 2.04 -9.71
CA LEU A 97 -5.98 2.42 -11.10
C LEU A 97 -7.28 2.58 -11.90
N GLU A 98 -8.23 1.64 -11.75
CA GLU A 98 -9.55 1.75 -12.38
C GLU A 98 -10.29 3.02 -11.96
N GLU A 99 -10.28 3.37 -10.67
CA GLU A 99 -10.93 4.57 -10.16
C GLU A 99 -10.19 5.85 -10.57
N LEU A 100 -8.86 5.80 -10.72
CA LEU A 100 -8.07 6.88 -11.30
C LEU A 100 -8.49 7.12 -12.77
N ASP A 101 -8.64 6.03 -13.55
CA ASP A 101 -9.08 6.10 -14.96
C ASP A 101 -10.51 6.67 -15.11
N ARG A 102 -11.40 6.32 -14.17
CA ARG A 102 -12.76 6.89 -14.10
C ARG A 102 -12.77 8.36 -13.69
N GLY A 103 -11.69 8.85 -13.10
CA GLY A 103 -11.57 10.21 -12.57
C GLY A 103 -12.20 10.39 -11.20
N THR A 104 -12.42 9.30 -10.44
CA THR A 104 -12.80 9.34 -9.02
C THR A 104 -11.65 9.91 -8.20
N TYR A 105 -10.42 9.54 -8.53
CA TYR A 105 -9.22 10.09 -7.94
C TYR A 105 -8.51 11.02 -8.94
N ASP A 106 -7.92 12.09 -8.42
CA ASP A 106 -7.09 13.01 -9.20
C ASP A 106 -5.63 12.54 -9.25
N LEU A 107 -5.19 11.81 -8.22
CA LEU A 107 -3.82 11.34 -8.02
C LEU A 107 -3.83 9.98 -7.31
N LEU A 108 -2.92 9.09 -7.70
CA LEU A 108 -2.58 7.87 -6.98
C LEU A 108 -1.16 7.97 -6.46
N ALA A 109 -1.01 7.98 -5.14
CA ALA A 109 0.27 8.03 -4.45
C ALA A 109 0.67 6.67 -3.90
N GLY A 110 1.85 6.21 -4.29
CA GLY A 110 2.44 4.94 -3.89
C GLY A 110 3.91 4.89 -4.29
N GLN A 111 4.40 3.70 -4.56
CA GLN A 111 5.78 3.45 -4.99
C GLN A 111 5.77 2.92 -6.43
N PHE A 112 5.72 3.83 -7.40
CA PHE A 112 5.60 3.51 -8.81
C PHE A 112 6.82 4.00 -9.59
N PRO A 113 7.67 3.11 -10.13
CA PRO A 113 8.67 3.51 -11.09
C PRO A 113 8.00 3.93 -12.39
N SER A 114 8.47 5.03 -12.96
CA SER A 114 7.96 5.56 -14.23
C SER A 114 8.59 4.78 -15.40
N THR A 115 8.07 3.60 -15.71
CA THR A 115 8.54 2.78 -16.84
C THR A 115 7.94 3.29 -18.16
N THR A 116 8.58 2.96 -19.29
CA THR A 116 8.09 3.34 -20.63
C THR A 116 6.67 2.80 -20.88
N GLU A 117 6.41 1.55 -20.51
CA GLU A 117 5.10 0.93 -20.66
C GLU A 117 4.03 1.63 -19.82
N ALA A 118 4.34 1.97 -18.56
CA ALA A 118 3.42 2.67 -17.68
C ALA A 118 3.14 4.10 -18.17
N GLN A 119 4.15 4.78 -18.74
CA GLN A 119 4.00 6.11 -19.33
C GLN A 119 3.09 6.14 -20.56
N GLU A 120 2.88 5.02 -21.24
CA GLU A 120 1.90 4.95 -22.33
C GLU A 120 0.47 5.14 -21.82
N LYS A 121 0.17 4.69 -20.60
CA LYS A 121 -1.18 4.69 -20.00
C LYS A 121 -1.42 5.86 -19.06
N TYR A 122 -0.40 6.24 -18.30
CA TYR A 122 -0.51 7.20 -17.20
C TYR A 122 0.46 8.36 -17.34
N LEU A 123 0.19 9.43 -16.61
CA LEU A 123 1.10 10.54 -16.41
C LEU A 123 1.77 10.39 -15.04
N PHE A 124 3.06 10.62 -14.96
CA PHE A 124 3.85 10.51 -13.74
C PHE A 124 4.34 11.88 -13.27
N THR A 125 4.37 12.08 -11.96
CA THR A 125 5.03 13.24 -11.36
C THR A 125 6.54 13.13 -11.52
N ASP A 126 7.25 14.21 -11.21
CA ASP A 126 8.68 14.13 -10.89
C ASP A 126 8.88 13.11 -9.77
N ASP A 127 10.07 12.52 -9.71
CA ASP A 127 10.41 11.53 -8.70
C ASP A 127 10.30 12.10 -7.27
N VAL A 128 9.86 11.24 -6.36
CA VAL A 128 9.69 11.60 -4.94
C VAL A 128 10.75 10.99 -4.05
N PHE A 129 11.23 9.79 -4.33
CA PHE A 129 12.36 9.12 -3.66
C PHE A 129 12.89 7.95 -4.51
N LEU A 130 13.96 7.32 -4.04
CA LEU A 130 14.54 6.12 -4.65
C LEU A 130 14.07 4.89 -3.91
N ASP A 131 13.72 3.82 -4.64
CA ASP A 131 13.49 2.49 -4.09
C ASP A 131 13.93 1.43 -5.11
N LYS A 132 13.95 0.18 -4.69
CA LYS A 132 14.22 -0.99 -5.52
C LYS A 132 13.25 -2.12 -5.16
N GLN A 133 13.27 -3.17 -5.97
CA GLN A 133 12.50 -4.38 -5.73
C GLN A 133 13.41 -5.45 -5.13
N VAL A 134 12.92 -6.14 -4.11
CA VAL A 134 13.65 -7.20 -3.41
C VAL A 134 12.82 -8.48 -3.36
N LEU A 135 13.52 -9.59 -3.27
CA LEU A 135 12.93 -10.89 -2.97
C LEU A 135 12.69 -11.01 -1.47
N VAL A 136 11.50 -11.42 -1.11
CA VAL A 136 11.17 -11.90 0.24
C VAL A 136 11.16 -13.41 0.21
N GLN A 137 11.96 -14.05 1.06
CA GLN A 137 12.06 -15.50 1.20
C GLN A 137 12.23 -15.91 2.66
N ARG A 138 11.84 -17.14 3.00
CA ARG A 138 12.05 -17.65 4.36
C ARG A 138 13.51 -18.01 4.58
N LYS A 139 13.92 -17.91 5.85
CA LYS A 139 15.14 -18.51 6.37
C LYS A 139 14.86 -19.95 6.83
N ASP A 140 15.80 -20.84 6.59
CA ASP A 140 15.79 -22.17 7.19
C ASP A 140 16.14 -22.13 8.70
N ALA A 141 16.08 -23.26 9.37
CA ALA A 141 16.38 -23.36 10.81
C ALA A 141 17.83 -22.98 11.19
N LYS A 142 18.73 -22.87 10.21
CA LYS A 142 20.13 -22.45 10.38
C LYS A 142 20.36 -21.01 9.95
N GLY A 143 19.29 -20.29 9.55
CA GLY A 143 19.37 -18.93 9.03
C GLY A 143 19.78 -18.83 7.55
N GLY A 144 19.91 -19.95 6.87
CA GLY A 144 20.19 -19.99 5.42
C GLY A 144 18.98 -19.65 4.57
N THR A 145 19.22 -19.35 3.29
CA THR A 145 18.17 -19.04 2.31
C THR A 145 18.30 -19.92 1.08
N GLU A 146 17.19 -20.22 0.43
CA GLU A 146 17.17 -21.03 -0.79
C GLU A 146 17.77 -20.26 -1.96
N VAL A 147 17.31 -19.03 -2.19
CA VAL A 147 17.79 -18.16 -3.28
C VAL A 147 18.95 -17.31 -2.78
N LYS A 148 20.15 -17.56 -3.32
CA LYS A 148 21.39 -16.84 -3.00
C LYS A 148 21.79 -15.85 -4.10
N SER A 149 21.30 -16.06 -5.30
CA SER A 149 21.50 -15.19 -6.47
C SER A 149 20.22 -15.11 -7.30
N GLN A 150 20.12 -14.13 -8.18
CA GLN A 150 18.98 -14.03 -9.10
C GLN A 150 18.84 -15.26 -10.01
N LEU A 151 19.95 -15.94 -10.34
CA LEU A 151 19.97 -17.17 -11.17
C LEU A 151 19.21 -18.32 -10.51
N ASP A 152 19.17 -18.38 -9.18
CA ASP A 152 18.49 -19.43 -8.43
C ASP A 152 16.95 -19.33 -8.51
N LEU A 153 16.43 -18.27 -9.15
CA LEU A 153 15.00 -18.10 -9.44
C LEU A 153 14.52 -18.90 -10.66
N ALA A 154 15.42 -19.50 -11.42
CA ALA A 154 15.10 -20.39 -12.53
C ALA A 154 14.12 -21.49 -12.07
N GLY A 155 12.99 -21.64 -12.77
CA GLY A 155 11.94 -22.61 -12.45
C GLY A 155 11.14 -22.33 -11.16
N LYS A 156 11.42 -21.24 -10.44
CA LYS A 156 10.70 -20.90 -9.20
C LYS A 156 9.40 -20.14 -9.49
N THR A 157 8.46 -20.24 -8.55
CA THR A 157 7.24 -19.44 -8.54
C THR A 157 7.40 -18.23 -7.64
N VAL A 158 7.23 -17.05 -8.20
CA VAL A 158 7.34 -15.77 -7.49
C VAL A 158 5.98 -15.07 -7.49
N TRP A 159 5.57 -14.56 -6.33
CA TRP A 159 4.34 -13.81 -6.17
C TRP A 159 4.59 -12.31 -6.22
N ILE A 160 3.71 -11.60 -6.89
CA ILE A 160 3.70 -10.14 -7.01
C ILE A 160 2.29 -9.60 -6.80
N VAL A 161 2.15 -8.32 -6.49
CA VAL A 161 0.83 -7.65 -6.50
C VAL A 161 0.37 -7.51 -7.95
N LYS A 162 -0.91 -7.79 -8.22
CA LYS A 162 -1.51 -7.63 -9.53
C LYS A 162 -1.37 -6.17 -10.02
N ASP A 163 -1.11 -6.01 -11.31
CA ASP A 163 -0.92 -4.71 -11.98
C ASP A 163 0.22 -3.84 -11.42
N SER A 164 1.09 -4.45 -10.59
CA SER A 164 2.29 -3.79 -10.10
C SER A 164 3.44 -3.82 -11.11
N PRO A 165 4.35 -2.83 -11.06
CA PRO A 165 5.52 -2.78 -11.96
C PRO A 165 6.52 -3.93 -11.74
N MET A 166 6.32 -4.77 -10.71
CA MET A 166 7.18 -5.93 -10.45
C MET A 166 7.10 -6.96 -11.57
N ARG A 167 5.94 -7.08 -12.24
CA ARG A 167 5.76 -8.02 -13.36
C ARG A 167 6.80 -7.80 -14.45
N GLU A 168 6.87 -6.58 -14.95
CA GLU A 168 7.81 -6.21 -16.04
C GLU A 168 9.25 -6.56 -15.66
N ARG A 169 9.66 -6.28 -14.42
CA ARG A 169 11.01 -6.60 -13.96
C ARG A 169 11.26 -8.10 -13.83
N VAL A 170 10.34 -8.87 -13.27
CA VAL A 170 10.49 -10.33 -13.11
C VAL A 170 10.51 -11.02 -14.49
N GLU A 171 9.67 -10.56 -15.44
CA GLU A 171 9.71 -11.06 -16.82
C GLU A 171 11.03 -10.71 -17.54
N ALA A 172 11.56 -9.49 -17.32
CA ALA A 172 12.88 -9.12 -17.83
C ALA A 172 13.97 -10.00 -17.22
N LEU A 173 13.94 -10.23 -15.92
CA LEU A 173 14.88 -11.10 -15.21
C LEU A 173 14.82 -12.54 -15.74
N SER A 174 13.63 -13.09 -15.97
CA SER A 174 13.44 -14.42 -16.57
C SER A 174 14.15 -14.53 -17.92
N ARG A 175 14.06 -13.49 -18.77
CA ARG A 175 14.81 -13.42 -20.05
C ARG A 175 16.32 -13.29 -19.85
N GLU A 176 16.74 -12.49 -18.87
CA GLU A 176 18.17 -12.26 -18.55
C GLU A 176 18.87 -13.55 -18.09
N ILE A 177 18.20 -14.37 -17.27
CA ILE A 177 18.76 -15.64 -16.78
C ILE A 177 18.61 -16.79 -17.81
N GLY A 178 17.81 -16.59 -18.87
CA GLY A 178 17.58 -17.61 -19.91
C GLY A 178 16.73 -18.78 -19.47
N ASP A 179 15.92 -18.64 -18.42
CA ASP A 179 15.03 -19.66 -17.88
C ASP A 179 13.73 -19.03 -17.37
N THR A 180 12.70 -19.86 -17.16
CA THR A 180 11.37 -19.39 -16.76
C THR A 180 11.31 -19.11 -15.26
N ILE A 181 10.84 -17.91 -14.90
CA ILE A 181 10.32 -17.59 -13.55
C ILE A 181 8.79 -17.59 -13.65
N HIS A 182 8.14 -18.45 -12.87
CA HIS A 182 6.67 -18.51 -12.85
C HIS A 182 6.10 -17.39 -12.01
N ILE A 183 5.25 -16.53 -12.60
CA ILE A 183 4.68 -15.39 -11.91
C ILE A 183 3.25 -15.71 -11.48
N GLN A 184 2.97 -15.55 -10.18
CA GLN A 184 1.63 -15.57 -9.60
C GLN A 184 1.27 -14.18 -9.07
N THR A 185 -0.02 -13.85 -9.02
CA THR A 185 -0.47 -12.52 -8.60
C THR A 185 -1.42 -12.55 -7.41
N GLU A 186 -1.18 -11.65 -6.47
CA GLU A 186 -2.13 -11.30 -5.41
C GLU A 186 -3.09 -10.22 -5.95
N ASN A 187 -4.40 -10.53 -5.92
CA ASN A 187 -5.41 -9.71 -6.58
C ASN A 187 -6.16 -8.76 -5.62
N SER A 188 -6.14 -9.08 -4.34
CA SER A 188 -7.02 -8.43 -3.34
C SER A 188 -6.28 -7.57 -2.35
N TYR A 189 -4.99 -7.85 -2.14
CA TYR A 189 -4.18 -7.23 -1.10
C TYR A 189 -2.89 -6.65 -1.65
N GLY A 190 -2.25 -5.79 -0.83
CA GLY A 190 -0.99 -5.14 -1.16
C GLY A 190 0.26 -5.95 -0.76
N PRO A 191 1.46 -5.30 -0.84
CA PRO A 191 2.75 -5.95 -0.61
C PRO A 191 2.91 -6.47 0.83
N GLU A 192 2.28 -5.85 1.82
CA GLU A 192 2.33 -6.32 3.21
C GLU A 192 1.76 -7.73 3.36
N GLN A 193 0.62 -8.01 2.71
CA GLN A 193 0.02 -9.35 2.76
C GLN A 193 0.90 -10.40 2.07
N LEU A 194 1.52 -10.07 0.94
CA LEU A 194 2.48 -10.96 0.28
C LEU A 194 3.66 -11.29 1.20
N PHE A 195 4.20 -10.28 1.89
CA PHE A 195 5.27 -10.48 2.86
C PHE A 195 4.83 -11.44 3.98
N LEU A 196 3.64 -11.24 4.54
CA LEU A 196 3.10 -12.10 5.61
C LEU A 196 2.84 -13.53 5.13
N LYS A 197 2.39 -13.74 3.90
CA LYS A 197 2.24 -15.07 3.30
C LYS A 197 3.57 -15.81 3.21
N VAL A 198 4.68 -15.10 2.92
CA VAL A 198 6.01 -15.71 3.00
C VAL A 198 6.38 -16.06 4.44
N VAL A 199 6.15 -15.15 5.40
CA VAL A 199 6.42 -15.40 6.83
C VAL A 199 5.69 -16.63 7.35
N THR A 200 4.44 -16.82 6.95
CA THR A 200 3.59 -17.96 7.39
C THR A 200 3.86 -19.26 6.64
N GLY A 201 4.59 -19.20 5.53
CA GLY A 201 4.88 -20.36 4.68
C GLY A 201 3.76 -20.72 3.71
N GLU A 202 2.78 -19.84 3.51
CA GLU A 202 1.73 -20.01 2.49
C GLU A 202 2.31 -19.94 1.08
N ILE A 203 3.30 -19.07 0.87
CA ILE A 203 4.08 -18.94 -0.37
C ILE A 203 5.57 -18.93 -0.05
N ASP A 204 6.41 -19.30 -1.03
CA ASP A 204 7.86 -19.38 -0.82
C ASP A 204 8.56 -18.06 -1.14
N PHE A 205 8.17 -17.40 -2.22
CA PHE A 205 8.83 -16.21 -2.74
C PHE A 205 7.85 -15.12 -3.11
N ALA A 206 8.14 -13.88 -2.71
CA ALA A 206 7.44 -12.70 -3.18
C ALA A 206 8.44 -11.61 -3.60
N VAL A 207 8.05 -10.78 -4.57
CA VAL A 207 8.79 -9.57 -4.94
C VAL A 207 7.98 -8.36 -4.57
N ILE A 208 8.55 -7.50 -3.72
CA ILE A 208 7.93 -6.26 -3.25
C ILE A 208 8.96 -5.13 -3.18
N ASN A 209 8.51 -3.92 -2.90
CA ASN A 209 9.36 -2.76 -2.69
C ASN A 209 10.28 -2.93 -1.48
N SER A 210 11.54 -2.54 -1.63
CA SER A 210 12.60 -2.74 -0.64
C SER A 210 12.31 -2.03 0.69
N HIS A 211 11.86 -0.78 0.66
CA HIS A 211 11.56 -0.04 1.89
C HIS A 211 10.44 -0.70 2.70
N ILE A 212 9.39 -1.19 2.03
CA ILE A 212 8.31 -1.96 2.68
C ILE A 212 8.86 -3.26 3.25
N ALA A 213 9.63 -4.02 2.47
CA ALA A 213 10.20 -5.28 2.89
C ALA A 213 11.08 -5.14 4.14
N HIS A 214 12.00 -4.15 4.14
CA HIS A 214 12.88 -3.90 5.26
C HIS A 214 12.14 -3.44 6.52
N GLN A 215 11.11 -2.60 6.37
CA GLN A 215 10.31 -2.16 7.50
C GLN A 215 9.55 -3.32 8.17
N LEU A 216 8.96 -4.21 7.36
CA LEU A 216 8.27 -5.39 7.85
C LEU A 216 9.25 -6.42 8.44
N ALA A 217 10.41 -6.61 7.81
CA ALA A 217 11.42 -7.56 8.25
C ALA A 217 11.99 -7.23 9.65
N LYS A 218 11.89 -5.98 10.13
CA LYS A 218 12.29 -5.63 11.51
C LYS A 218 11.58 -6.49 12.56
N LYS A 219 10.33 -6.90 12.32
CA LYS A 219 9.53 -7.77 13.21
C LYS A 219 9.76 -9.26 12.99
N TYR A 220 10.34 -9.66 11.86
CA TYR A 220 10.46 -11.05 11.41
C TYR A 220 11.88 -11.38 10.96
N ALA A 221 12.89 -10.70 11.53
CA ALA A 221 14.29 -10.81 11.13
C ALA A 221 14.85 -12.24 11.26
N ASP A 222 14.31 -13.03 12.17
CA ASP A 222 14.63 -14.44 12.38
C ASP A 222 13.98 -15.38 11.35
N LYS A 223 12.92 -14.95 10.69
CA LYS A 223 12.09 -15.79 9.81
C LYS A 223 12.32 -15.56 8.31
N VAL A 224 12.63 -14.33 7.93
CA VAL A 224 12.73 -13.96 6.50
C VAL A 224 14.03 -13.25 6.18
N ASP A 225 14.41 -13.36 4.92
CA ASP A 225 15.47 -12.59 4.28
C ASP A 225 14.89 -11.73 3.18
N VAL A 226 15.35 -10.48 3.11
CA VAL A 226 14.97 -9.47 2.13
C VAL A 226 16.20 -8.84 1.46
N SER A 227 17.34 -9.51 1.54
CA SER A 227 18.62 -8.96 1.10
C SER A 227 18.86 -9.13 -0.41
N ARG A 228 18.01 -9.89 -1.12
CA ARG A 228 18.21 -10.16 -2.55
C ARG A 228 17.50 -9.10 -3.40
N ASP A 229 18.30 -8.28 -4.06
CA ASP A 229 17.81 -7.30 -5.02
C ASP A 229 17.29 -7.98 -6.28
N ILE A 230 16.12 -7.61 -6.74
CA ILE A 230 15.51 -8.04 -8.01
C ILE A 230 15.68 -6.96 -9.07
N SER A 231 15.66 -5.67 -8.66
CA SER A 231 15.93 -4.55 -9.55
C SER A 231 17.09 -3.69 -9.06
N PHE A 232 17.61 -2.85 -9.95
CA PHE A 232 18.36 -1.67 -9.54
C PHE A 232 17.46 -0.66 -8.85
N SER A 233 18.06 0.33 -8.18
CA SER A 233 17.31 1.46 -7.62
C SER A 233 16.62 2.25 -8.73
N GLN A 234 15.36 2.54 -8.53
CA GLN A 234 14.48 3.22 -9.47
C GLN A 234 13.87 4.45 -8.79
N LEU A 235 13.74 5.52 -9.55
CA LEU A 235 13.02 6.71 -9.13
C LEU A 235 11.52 6.38 -8.99
N GLN A 236 10.95 6.69 -7.83
CA GLN A 236 9.53 6.47 -7.54
C GLN A 236 8.76 7.75 -7.76
N SER A 237 7.58 7.66 -8.36
CA SER A 237 6.71 8.78 -8.72
C SER A 237 5.27 8.51 -8.33
N TRP A 238 4.44 9.53 -8.34
CA TRP A 238 2.99 9.39 -8.23
C TRP A 238 2.34 9.37 -9.62
N VAL A 239 1.15 8.80 -9.68
CA VAL A 239 0.45 8.53 -10.94
C VAL A 239 -0.79 9.39 -11.06
N LEU A 240 -0.97 9.98 -12.25
CA LEU A 240 -2.17 10.72 -12.62
C LEU A 240 -2.77 10.12 -13.89
N LYS A 241 -4.07 10.36 -14.10
CA LYS A 241 -4.72 10.08 -15.38
C LYS A 241 -4.05 10.86 -16.51
N LYS A 242 -3.84 10.20 -17.64
CA LYS A 242 -3.29 10.85 -18.84
C LYS A 242 -4.19 12.02 -19.25
N GLY A 243 -3.57 13.18 -19.46
CA GLY A 243 -4.28 14.43 -19.74
C GLY A 243 -4.34 15.42 -18.57
N ASN A 244 -4.10 15.01 -17.33
CA ASN A 244 -4.07 15.91 -16.17
C ASN A 244 -2.73 16.69 -16.07
N THR A 245 -2.26 17.23 -17.18
CA THR A 245 -0.93 17.85 -17.32
C THR A 245 -0.76 19.07 -16.43
N ASP A 246 -1.80 19.90 -16.27
CA ASP A 246 -1.72 21.12 -15.45
C ASP A 246 -1.59 20.79 -13.96
N LEU A 247 -2.34 19.78 -13.47
CA LEU A 247 -2.21 19.32 -12.10
C LEU A 247 -0.83 18.70 -11.86
N CYS A 248 -0.36 17.87 -12.77
CA CYS A 248 0.97 17.25 -12.69
C CYS A 248 2.06 18.33 -12.62
N LYS A 249 1.99 19.35 -13.47
CA LYS A 249 2.94 20.47 -13.46
C LYS A 249 2.94 21.22 -12.13
N LYS A 250 1.77 21.54 -11.58
CA LYS A 250 1.65 22.21 -10.27
C LYS A 250 2.24 21.36 -9.14
N ILE A 251 1.99 20.05 -9.13
CA ILE A 251 2.56 19.12 -8.15
C ILE A 251 4.08 19.07 -8.29
N ASN A 252 4.61 18.96 -9.51
CA ASN A 252 6.05 18.89 -9.78
C ASN A 252 6.80 20.16 -9.35
N GLU A 253 6.21 21.35 -9.54
CA GLU A 253 6.76 22.60 -9.02
C GLU A 253 6.95 22.55 -7.49
N GLN A 254 5.99 21.94 -6.76
CA GLN A 254 6.11 21.81 -5.31
C GLN A 254 7.10 20.72 -4.90
N ILE A 255 7.12 19.58 -5.59
CA ILE A 255 8.13 18.53 -5.34
C ILE A 255 9.54 19.11 -5.50
N LYS A 256 9.81 19.85 -6.59
CA LYS A 256 11.10 20.52 -6.81
C LYS A 256 11.44 21.50 -5.68
N ALA A 257 10.48 22.31 -5.26
CA ALA A 257 10.69 23.29 -4.20
C ALA A 257 10.94 22.64 -2.83
N ILE A 258 10.28 21.48 -2.55
CA ILE A 258 10.52 20.70 -1.32
C ILE A 258 11.89 20.03 -1.36
N LYS A 259 12.28 19.45 -2.49
CA LYS A 259 13.61 18.82 -2.66
C LYS A 259 14.76 19.84 -2.62
N ALA A 260 14.51 21.08 -3.05
CA ALA A 260 15.47 22.16 -2.95
C ALA A 260 15.73 22.60 -1.50
N ASP A 261 14.76 22.43 -0.60
CA ASP A 261 14.96 22.51 0.85
C ASP A 261 15.57 21.19 1.35
N SER A 262 16.89 21.06 1.18
CA SER A 262 17.61 19.81 1.45
C SER A 262 17.44 19.32 2.90
N LEU A 263 17.33 20.24 3.87
CA LEU A 263 17.13 19.88 5.28
C LEU A 263 15.74 19.30 5.53
N ALA A 264 14.70 19.96 5.02
CA ALA A 264 13.32 19.47 5.18
C ALA A 264 13.14 18.12 4.49
N TYR A 265 13.64 17.97 3.26
CA TYR A 265 13.52 16.75 2.49
C TYR A 265 14.35 15.59 3.08
N SER A 266 15.61 15.83 3.49
CA SER A 266 16.43 14.80 4.13
C SER A 266 15.85 14.36 5.48
N THR A 267 15.30 15.29 6.26
CA THR A 267 14.61 14.95 7.52
C THR A 267 13.41 14.05 7.27
N LEU A 268 12.65 14.32 6.20
CA LEU A 268 11.53 13.46 5.79
C LEU A 268 12.02 12.06 5.39
N LEU A 269 13.06 11.95 4.56
CA LEU A 269 13.64 10.66 4.17
C LEU A 269 14.14 9.87 5.38
N HIS A 270 14.92 10.47 6.28
CA HIS A 270 15.45 9.80 7.47
C HIS A 270 14.39 9.33 8.47
N ARG A 271 13.18 9.87 8.40
CA ARG A 271 12.06 9.40 9.24
C ARG A 271 11.55 8.04 8.79
N TYR A 272 11.60 7.75 7.50
CA TYR A 272 10.94 6.58 6.90
C TYR A 272 11.91 5.52 6.36
N PHE A 273 13.13 5.91 6.03
CA PHE A 273 14.18 5.08 5.45
C PHE A 273 15.45 5.09 6.31
#